data_f183606b464ba97b9c3f97802846064b
#
_entry.id   f183606b464ba97b9c3f97802846064b
#
_cell.length_a   1.000
_cell.length_b   1.000
_cell.length_c   1.000
_cell.angle_alpha   90.00
_cell.angle_beta   90.00
_cell.angle_gamma   90.00
#
_symmetry.space_group_name_H-M   'P 1'
#
loop_
_entity.id
_entity.type
_entity.pdbx_description
1 polymer ?
#
loop_
_entity_poly.entity_id
_entity_poly.type
_entity_poly.pdbx_seq_one_letter_code
_entity_poly.pdbx_strand_id
1 'polypeptide(L)'
;MKICIAQILSVAGHVDENVKKHQDMVITASQNAVDIIVFPELSLSGYEPSLAEIVALPSEESKFDVFQSMSDEYGISIAVGYPVKFSDGIKITMIIFQPEKEMLFYSKQLLHPDEMPFFKQGEQQATLSVEGKVIVPAICYESLQPAHALEAAKLGANLYAASVVKSANGVVQAYAHYPVIARQHGMFVLMANAVGKADNFICAGQSAVWDREGKCLIQANATQEALLILDTETGKVMMIEKDHSS
;
A
#
# COMPACT_ATOMS: atom_id res chain seq x y z
N MET A 1 -16.44 6.63 -5.73
CA MET A 1 -15.03 6.73 -5.24
C MET A 1 -14.12 5.95 -6.18
N LYS A 2 -13.00 6.56 -6.59
CA LYS A 2 -11.93 5.87 -7.33
C LYS A 2 -10.74 5.61 -6.42
N ILE A 3 -10.31 4.36 -6.28
CA ILE A 3 -9.11 3.96 -5.57
C ILE A 3 -8.05 3.47 -6.56
N CYS A 4 -6.82 3.90 -6.35
CA CYS A 4 -5.66 3.47 -7.10
C CYS A 4 -4.71 2.67 -6.22
N ILE A 5 -4.16 1.58 -6.75
CA ILE A 5 -3.00 0.90 -6.20
C ILE A 5 -1.83 1.06 -7.15
N ALA A 6 -0.67 1.37 -6.58
CA ALA A 6 0.57 1.52 -7.33
C ALA A 6 1.39 0.23 -7.31
N GLN A 7 1.92 -0.15 -8.46
CA GLN A 7 3.01 -1.10 -8.61
C GLN A 7 4.27 -0.32 -8.94
N ILE A 8 5.26 -0.31 -8.06
CA ILE A 8 6.43 0.57 -8.16
C ILE A 8 7.74 -0.17 -7.92
N LEU A 9 8.79 0.28 -8.60
CA LEU A 9 10.18 -0.10 -8.34
C LEU A 9 10.81 0.90 -7.38
N SER A 10 11.01 0.49 -6.13
CA SER A 10 11.72 1.30 -5.14
C SER A 10 13.20 0.93 -5.11
N VAL A 11 14.06 1.94 -4.98
CA VAL A 11 15.50 1.76 -4.83
C VAL A 11 15.84 1.75 -3.33
N ALA A 12 16.43 0.64 -2.86
CA ALA A 12 16.71 0.44 -1.44
C ALA A 12 17.60 1.56 -0.85
N GLY A 13 17.14 2.22 0.19
CA GLY A 13 17.82 3.31 0.88
C GLY A 13 17.81 4.67 0.15
N HIS A 14 17.37 4.76 -1.09
CA HIS A 14 17.37 6.00 -1.89
C HIS A 14 16.04 6.75 -1.75
N VAL A 15 15.76 7.21 -0.52
CA VAL A 15 14.46 7.80 -0.16
C VAL A 15 14.07 8.98 -1.05
N ASP A 16 14.99 9.91 -1.34
CA ASP A 16 14.69 11.11 -2.16
C ASP A 16 14.34 10.76 -3.61
N GLU A 17 14.95 9.72 -4.18
CA GLU A 17 14.62 9.20 -5.50
C GLU A 17 13.23 8.55 -5.49
N ASN A 18 12.97 7.73 -4.48
CA ASN A 18 11.67 7.09 -4.32
C ASN A 18 10.54 8.12 -4.11
N VAL A 19 10.77 9.16 -3.31
CA VAL A 19 9.80 10.27 -3.13
C VAL A 19 9.43 10.88 -4.48
N LYS A 20 10.40 11.19 -5.35
CA LYS A 20 10.12 11.74 -6.68
C LYS A 20 9.25 10.82 -7.54
N LYS A 21 9.56 9.51 -7.53
CA LYS A 21 8.75 8.52 -8.26
C LYS A 21 7.31 8.47 -7.75
N HIS A 22 7.13 8.53 -6.41
CA HIS A 22 5.79 8.57 -5.80
C HIS A 22 5.04 9.84 -6.20
N GLN A 23 5.70 11.01 -6.19
CA GLN A 23 5.09 12.27 -6.63
C GLN A 23 4.57 12.17 -8.07
N ASP A 24 5.36 11.62 -9.01
CA ASP A 24 4.95 11.44 -10.40
C ASP A 24 3.72 10.52 -10.53
N MET A 25 3.65 9.46 -9.70
CA MET A 25 2.50 8.57 -9.68
C MET A 25 1.27 9.23 -9.07
N VAL A 26 1.42 10.04 -8.01
CA VAL A 26 0.33 10.83 -7.41
C VAL A 26 -0.23 11.83 -8.42
N ILE A 27 0.63 12.56 -9.16
CA ILE A 27 0.21 13.47 -10.22
C ILE A 27 -0.60 12.71 -11.29
N THR A 28 -0.11 11.56 -11.73
CA THR A 28 -0.82 10.73 -12.72
C THR A 28 -2.17 10.27 -12.19
N ALA A 29 -2.25 9.85 -10.92
CA ALA A 29 -3.50 9.44 -10.27
C ALA A 29 -4.49 10.60 -10.17
N SER A 30 -4.04 11.79 -9.75
CA SER A 30 -4.89 12.99 -9.65
C SER A 30 -5.50 13.41 -11.00
N GLN A 31 -4.73 13.32 -12.09
CA GLN A 31 -5.20 13.58 -13.45
C GLN A 31 -6.31 12.61 -13.91
N ASN A 32 -6.44 11.45 -13.25
CA ASN A 32 -7.49 10.45 -13.50
C ASN A 32 -8.63 10.51 -12.47
N ALA A 33 -8.70 11.60 -11.69
CA ALA A 33 -9.70 11.85 -10.66
C ALA A 33 -9.78 10.70 -9.63
N VAL A 34 -8.61 10.25 -9.15
CA VAL A 34 -8.46 9.26 -8.09
C VAL A 34 -8.64 9.94 -6.75
N ASP A 35 -9.45 9.35 -5.86
CA ASP A 35 -9.70 9.88 -4.52
C ASP A 35 -8.67 9.40 -3.49
N ILE A 36 -8.05 8.24 -3.74
CA ILE A 36 -6.98 7.69 -2.90
C ILE A 36 -6.02 6.82 -3.72
N ILE A 37 -4.71 6.99 -3.48
CA ILE A 37 -3.66 6.11 -4.00
C ILE A 37 -2.93 5.39 -2.86
N VAL A 38 -2.72 4.07 -3.02
CA VAL A 38 -2.02 3.20 -2.04
C VAL A 38 -0.78 2.61 -2.68
N PHE A 39 0.36 2.80 -2.04
CA PHE A 39 1.66 2.27 -2.44
C PHE A 39 2.03 0.99 -1.68
N PRO A 40 3.02 0.21 -2.16
CA PRO A 40 3.52 -0.99 -1.50
C PRO A 40 4.17 -0.73 -0.14
N GLU A 41 4.30 -1.80 0.65
CA GLU A 41 5.04 -1.82 1.92
C GLU A 41 6.45 -1.26 1.73
N LEU A 42 6.87 -0.36 2.66
CA LEU A 42 8.18 0.29 2.66
C LEU A 42 8.57 0.93 1.31
N SER A 43 7.61 1.37 0.52
CA SER A 43 7.84 1.84 -0.85
C SER A 43 8.72 3.09 -0.94
N LEU A 44 8.76 3.93 0.10
CA LEU A 44 9.64 5.11 0.12
C LEU A 44 11.10 4.78 0.45
N SER A 45 11.37 3.68 1.17
CA SER A 45 12.74 3.26 1.52
C SER A 45 13.25 2.08 0.70
N GLY A 46 12.37 1.37 -0.01
CA GLY A 46 12.59 0.01 -0.46
C GLY A 46 12.51 -0.98 0.71
N TYR A 47 12.09 -2.22 0.43
CA TYR A 47 12.04 -3.27 1.45
C TYR A 47 13.43 -3.85 1.66
N GLU A 48 14.13 -3.33 2.66
CA GLU A 48 15.46 -3.75 3.09
C GLU A 48 15.53 -3.62 4.62
N PRO A 49 15.11 -4.65 5.39
CA PRO A 49 15.06 -4.58 6.85
C PRO A 49 16.39 -4.18 7.50
N SER A 50 17.52 -4.58 6.91
CA SER A 50 18.87 -4.24 7.41
C SER A 50 19.18 -2.74 7.36
N LEU A 51 18.48 -1.97 6.53
CA LEU A 51 18.63 -0.51 6.44
C LEU A 51 17.69 0.26 7.37
N ALA A 52 16.78 -0.42 8.09
CA ALA A 52 15.75 0.24 8.88
C ALA A 52 16.33 1.28 9.86
N GLU A 53 17.37 0.94 10.61
CA GLU A 53 18.04 1.85 11.56
C GLU A 53 18.63 3.10 10.87
N ILE A 54 19.07 2.98 9.61
CA ILE A 54 19.72 4.05 8.86
C ILE A 54 18.71 4.99 8.26
N VAL A 55 17.60 4.46 7.74
CA VAL A 55 16.63 5.25 6.99
C VAL A 55 15.45 5.72 7.83
N ALA A 56 15.10 5.03 8.94
CA ALA A 56 13.93 5.38 9.74
C ALA A 56 13.99 6.80 10.27
N LEU A 57 12.90 7.53 10.11
CA LEU A 57 12.72 8.89 10.59
C LEU A 57 11.67 8.94 11.71
N PRO A 58 11.79 9.91 12.64
CA PRO A 58 10.74 10.17 13.63
C PRO A 58 9.39 10.46 12.96
N SER A 59 8.30 10.23 13.68
CA SER A 59 6.95 10.52 13.18
C SER A 59 6.69 12.02 12.93
N GLU A 60 7.45 12.89 13.62
CA GLU A 60 7.36 14.34 13.50
C GLU A 60 8.26 14.91 12.39
N GLU A 61 8.92 14.06 11.60
CA GLU A 61 9.83 14.50 10.54
C GLU A 61 9.07 15.10 9.35
N SER A 62 9.49 16.31 8.95
CA SER A 62 8.87 17.07 7.85
C SER A 62 9.23 16.59 6.44
N LYS A 63 10.09 15.59 6.31
CA LYS A 63 10.58 15.11 5.00
C LYS A 63 9.46 14.74 4.03
N PHE A 64 8.31 14.32 4.56
CA PHE A 64 7.17 13.88 3.75
C PHE A 64 6.03 14.90 3.67
N ASP A 65 6.23 16.13 4.16
CA ASP A 65 5.23 17.22 4.06
C ASP A 65 4.84 17.51 2.61
N VAL A 66 5.70 17.15 1.66
CA VAL A 66 5.40 17.23 0.23
C VAL A 66 4.16 16.41 -0.14
N PHE A 67 3.94 15.25 0.50
CA PHE A 67 2.73 14.44 0.24
C PHE A 67 1.49 15.06 0.87
N GLN A 68 1.60 15.72 2.03
CA GLN A 68 0.48 16.49 2.58
C GLN A 68 0.13 17.66 1.65
N SER A 69 1.14 18.41 1.20
CA SER A 69 0.93 19.50 0.24
C SER A 69 0.25 19.03 -1.05
N MET A 70 0.68 17.88 -1.60
CA MET A 70 0.04 17.29 -2.79
C MET A 70 -1.38 16.77 -2.51
N SER A 71 -1.59 16.21 -1.31
CA SER A 71 -2.91 15.76 -0.87
C SER A 71 -3.90 16.93 -0.84
N ASP A 72 -3.48 18.04 -0.25
CA ASP A 72 -4.29 19.26 -0.14
C ASP A 72 -4.53 19.93 -1.51
N GLU A 73 -3.47 20.03 -2.34
CA GLU A 73 -3.53 20.66 -3.67
C GLU A 73 -4.43 19.90 -4.64
N TYR A 74 -4.31 18.57 -4.67
CA TYR A 74 -5.03 17.74 -5.65
C TYR A 74 -6.30 17.11 -5.11
N GLY A 75 -6.59 17.27 -3.81
CA GLY A 75 -7.77 16.67 -3.18
C GLY A 75 -7.72 15.15 -3.13
N ILE A 76 -6.52 14.54 -3.08
CA ILE A 76 -6.29 13.09 -3.13
C ILE A 76 -5.68 12.58 -1.82
N SER A 77 -6.22 11.50 -1.28
CA SER A 77 -5.57 10.79 -0.17
C SER A 77 -4.39 9.97 -0.67
N ILE A 78 -3.26 9.98 0.07
CA ILE A 78 -2.01 9.32 -0.34
C ILE A 78 -1.54 8.42 0.80
N ALA A 79 -1.35 7.12 0.54
CA ALA A 79 -0.87 6.14 1.51
C ALA A 79 0.46 5.53 1.05
N VAL A 80 1.55 5.82 1.76
CA VAL A 80 2.92 5.40 1.42
C VAL A 80 3.53 4.55 2.52
N GLY A 81 4.39 3.59 2.17
CA GLY A 81 5.08 2.71 3.12
C GLY A 81 6.45 3.25 3.53
N TYR A 82 6.72 3.33 4.85
CA TYR A 82 8.01 3.77 5.38
C TYR A 82 8.33 3.18 6.76
N PRO A 83 9.61 2.96 7.12
CA PRO A 83 9.99 2.63 8.49
C PRO A 83 9.97 3.90 9.35
N VAL A 84 9.05 3.95 10.33
CA VAL A 84 8.89 5.10 11.23
C VAL A 84 9.42 4.76 12.61
N LYS A 85 10.18 5.69 13.21
CA LYS A 85 10.74 5.55 14.55
C LYS A 85 9.78 6.14 15.58
N PHE A 86 9.27 5.29 16.46
CA PHE A 86 8.45 5.63 17.63
C PHE A 86 9.27 5.48 18.91
N SER A 87 8.71 5.87 20.05
CA SER A 87 9.36 5.76 21.37
C SER A 87 9.73 4.33 21.78
N ASP A 88 8.98 3.33 21.27
CA ASP A 88 9.15 1.89 21.55
C ASP A 88 9.96 1.15 20.46
N GLY A 89 10.37 1.83 19.41
CA GLY A 89 11.20 1.28 18.34
C GLY A 89 10.73 1.64 16.93
N ILE A 90 11.36 1.01 15.93
CA ILE A 90 11.03 1.22 14.52
C ILE A 90 9.87 0.29 14.14
N LYS A 91 8.89 0.83 13.41
CA LYS A 91 7.73 0.06 12.90
C LYS A 91 7.62 0.17 11.38
N ILE A 92 7.20 -0.91 10.73
CA ILE A 92 6.77 -0.87 9.33
C ILE A 92 5.43 -0.14 9.30
N THR A 93 5.40 1.03 8.69
CA THR A 93 4.27 1.93 8.82
C THR A 93 3.76 2.41 7.46
N MET A 94 2.47 2.42 7.29
CA MET A 94 1.78 3.15 6.23
C MET A 94 1.48 4.54 6.76
N ILE A 95 2.08 5.56 6.16
CA ILE A 95 1.80 6.98 6.43
C ILE A 95 0.70 7.40 5.46
N ILE A 96 -0.35 8.01 5.99
CA ILE A 96 -1.55 8.34 5.23
C ILE A 96 -1.80 9.84 5.34
N PHE A 97 -1.79 10.50 4.21
CA PHE A 97 -2.08 11.92 4.04
C PHE A 97 -3.48 12.03 3.47
N GLN A 98 -4.32 12.84 4.11
CA GLN A 98 -5.68 13.14 3.62
C GLN A 98 -5.84 14.65 3.49
N PRO A 99 -6.61 15.15 2.50
CA PRO A 99 -6.80 16.57 2.32
C PRO A 99 -7.28 17.26 3.60
N GLU A 100 -6.60 18.31 4.01
CA GLU A 100 -6.90 19.16 5.17
C GLU A 100 -7.02 18.40 6.50
N LYS A 101 -6.35 17.25 6.65
CA LYS A 101 -6.34 16.45 7.88
C LYS A 101 -4.91 16.19 8.37
N GLU A 102 -4.81 15.91 9.66
CA GLU A 102 -3.56 15.41 10.25
C GLU A 102 -3.18 14.04 9.65
N MET A 103 -1.87 13.81 9.52
CA MET A 103 -1.31 12.53 9.08
C MET A 103 -1.77 11.40 9.98
N LEU A 104 -2.16 10.28 9.39
CA LEU A 104 -2.49 9.05 10.09
C LEU A 104 -1.37 8.03 9.88
N PHE A 105 -0.98 7.34 10.96
CA PHE A 105 0.01 6.27 10.93
C PHE A 105 -0.67 4.94 11.21
N TYR A 106 -0.52 4.00 10.28
CA TYR A 106 -0.90 2.60 10.49
C TYR A 106 0.35 1.74 10.50
N SER A 107 0.70 1.17 11.63
CA SER A 107 1.86 0.29 11.78
C SER A 107 1.46 -1.17 11.75
N LYS A 108 2.22 -1.99 11.01
CA LYS A 108 2.03 -3.42 10.82
C LYS A 108 1.88 -4.16 12.15
N GLN A 109 0.74 -4.82 12.35
CA GLN A 109 0.41 -5.50 13.60
C GLN A 109 1.01 -6.90 13.69
N LEU A 110 1.13 -7.59 12.56
CA LEU A 110 1.67 -8.95 12.51
C LEU A 110 2.93 -8.98 11.63
N LEU A 111 4.08 -9.03 12.29
CA LEU A 111 5.38 -9.12 11.61
C LEU A 111 5.63 -10.54 11.10
N HIS A 112 6.30 -10.63 9.93
CA HIS A 112 6.92 -11.87 9.51
C HIS A 112 8.13 -12.19 10.43
N PRO A 113 8.47 -13.46 10.69
CA PRO A 113 9.54 -13.80 11.63
C PRO A 113 10.90 -13.14 11.37
N ASP A 114 11.27 -12.92 10.10
CA ASP A 114 12.52 -12.25 9.69
C ASP A 114 12.52 -10.73 9.91
N GLU A 115 11.35 -10.13 10.10
CA GLU A 115 11.20 -8.70 10.41
C GLU A 115 11.38 -8.39 11.90
N MET A 116 11.14 -9.39 12.77
CA MET A 116 11.16 -9.21 14.24
C MET A 116 12.49 -8.69 14.81
N PRO A 117 13.68 -8.99 14.22
CA PRO A 117 14.94 -8.42 14.69
C PRO A 117 15.06 -6.91 14.45
N PHE A 118 14.34 -6.36 13.50
CA PHE A 118 14.47 -4.96 13.02
C PHE A 118 13.30 -4.07 13.42
N PHE A 119 12.11 -4.65 13.60
CA PHE A 119 10.86 -3.89 13.75
C PHE A 119 10.06 -4.30 14.98
N LYS A 120 9.26 -3.36 15.47
CA LYS A 120 8.22 -3.58 16.49
C LYS A 120 6.84 -3.64 15.85
N GLN A 121 5.94 -4.38 16.48
CA GLN A 121 4.55 -4.50 16.05
C GLN A 121 3.76 -3.23 16.31
N GLY A 122 2.82 -2.92 15.42
CA GLY A 122 1.75 -1.96 15.68
C GLY A 122 0.68 -2.55 16.61
N GLU A 123 -0.09 -1.70 17.26
CA GLU A 123 -1.07 -2.13 18.27
C GLU A 123 -2.52 -2.03 17.77
N GLN A 124 -2.80 -1.09 16.86
CA GLN A 124 -4.17 -0.74 16.51
C GLN A 124 -4.41 -0.82 15.00
N GLN A 125 -5.61 -1.29 14.64
CA GLN A 125 -6.11 -1.22 13.29
C GLN A 125 -6.51 0.22 12.96
N ALA A 126 -6.20 0.65 11.73
CA ALA A 126 -6.67 1.91 11.18
C ALA A 126 -7.87 1.70 10.25
N THR A 127 -8.71 2.70 10.19
CA THR A 127 -9.76 2.83 9.16
C THR A 127 -9.64 4.19 8.50
N LEU A 128 -9.78 4.24 7.18
CA LEU A 128 -9.86 5.48 6.43
C LEU A 128 -11.28 5.65 5.89
N SER A 129 -11.81 6.85 6.02
CA SER A 129 -13.06 7.22 5.34
C SER A 129 -12.73 8.15 4.18
N VAL A 130 -13.02 7.68 2.96
CA VAL A 130 -12.85 8.43 1.71
C VAL A 130 -14.13 8.32 0.91
N GLU A 131 -14.75 9.44 0.55
CA GLU A 131 -16.01 9.50 -0.22
C GLU A 131 -17.09 8.53 0.32
N GLY A 132 -17.25 8.48 1.65
CA GLY A 132 -18.25 7.62 2.32
C GLY A 132 -17.94 6.12 2.29
N LYS A 133 -16.76 5.69 1.83
CA LYS A 133 -16.32 4.30 1.86
C LYS A 133 -15.29 4.11 2.98
N VAL A 134 -15.39 2.99 3.68
CA VAL A 134 -14.43 2.55 4.70
C VAL A 134 -13.36 1.69 4.04
N ILE A 135 -12.11 2.14 4.12
CA ILE A 135 -10.94 1.41 3.65
C ILE A 135 -10.16 0.96 4.87
N VAL A 136 -9.83 -0.33 4.93
CA VAL A 136 -9.00 -0.90 5.98
C VAL A 136 -7.66 -1.34 5.36
N PRO A 137 -6.55 -0.75 5.78
CA PRO A 137 -5.22 -1.13 5.31
C PRO A 137 -4.75 -2.44 5.94
N ALA A 138 -3.87 -3.14 5.22
CA ALA A 138 -3.14 -4.30 5.71
C ALA A 138 -1.74 -4.32 5.10
N ILE A 139 -0.73 -4.64 5.91
CA ILE A 139 0.66 -4.63 5.45
C ILE A 139 1.19 -6.07 5.34
N CYS A 140 1.38 -6.52 4.12
CA CYS A 140 2.05 -7.75 3.69
C CYS A 140 1.63 -9.03 4.44
N TYR A 141 2.39 -9.51 5.43
CA TYR A 141 2.14 -10.78 6.12
C TYR A 141 0.76 -10.82 6.79
N GLU A 142 0.35 -9.75 7.46
CA GLU A 142 -0.94 -9.69 8.13
C GLU A 142 -2.13 -9.77 7.16
N SER A 143 -1.95 -9.32 5.91
CA SER A 143 -3.00 -9.35 4.89
C SER A 143 -3.41 -10.76 4.47
N LEU A 144 -2.57 -11.76 4.75
CA LEU A 144 -2.85 -13.17 4.53
C LEU A 144 -3.44 -13.88 5.77
N GLN A 145 -3.66 -13.15 6.87
CA GLN A 145 -4.24 -13.73 8.08
C GLN A 145 -5.76 -13.57 8.06
N PRO A 146 -6.54 -14.68 8.08
CA PRO A 146 -8.00 -14.59 8.05
C PRO A 146 -8.60 -13.75 9.19
N ALA A 147 -7.95 -13.76 10.36
CA ALA A 147 -8.38 -12.97 11.50
C ALA A 147 -8.29 -11.47 11.23
N HIS A 148 -7.26 -11.00 10.51
CA HIS A 148 -7.09 -9.59 10.16
C HIS A 148 -8.20 -9.11 9.20
N ALA A 149 -8.53 -9.93 8.19
CA ALA A 149 -9.63 -9.64 7.27
C ALA A 149 -11.01 -9.66 7.99
N LEU A 150 -11.20 -10.55 8.96
CA LEU A 150 -12.40 -10.60 9.78
C LEU A 150 -12.56 -9.33 10.63
N GLU A 151 -11.48 -8.83 11.26
CA GLU A 151 -11.53 -7.57 11.99
C GLU A 151 -11.81 -6.39 11.06
N ALA A 152 -11.22 -6.35 9.86
CA ALA A 152 -11.55 -5.35 8.86
C ALA A 152 -13.05 -5.35 8.51
N ALA A 153 -13.65 -6.53 8.32
CA ALA A 153 -15.07 -6.67 8.05
C ALA A 153 -15.93 -6.17 9.22
N LYS A 154 -15.56 -6.46 10.48
CA LYS A 154 -16.25 -5.95 11.68
C LYS A 154 -16.21 -4.42 11.78
N LEU A 155 -15.13 -3.80 11.29
CA LEU A 155 -14.99 -2.35 11.20
C LEU A 155 -15.79 -1.73 10.04
N GLY A 156 -16.53 -2.54 9.28
CA GLY A 156 -17.35 -2.10 8.17
C GLY A 156 -16.59 -1.84 6.88
N ALA A 157 -15.45 -2.50 6.66
CA ALA A 157 -14.65 -2.32 5.46
C ALA A 157 -15.46 -2.54 4.17
N ASN A 158 -15.49 -1.53 3.32
CA ASN A 158 -15.93 -1.67 1.93
C ASN A 158 -14.77 -2.16 1.05
N LEU A 159 -13.54 -1.81 1.44
CA LEU A 159 -12.30 -2.13 0.74
C LEU A 159 -11.21 -2.56 1.73
N TYR A 160 -10.49 -3.61 1.35
CA TYR A 160 -9.32 -4.11 2.05
C TYR A 160 -8.09 -3.84 1.19
N ALA A 161 -7.25 -2.91 1.61
CA ALA A 161 -6.10 -2.42 0.84
C ALA A 161 -4.81 -3.06 1.35
N ALA A 162 -4.34 -4.10 0.67
CA ALA A 162 -3.11 -4.81 1.00
C ALA A 162 -1.90 -4.14 0.33
N SER A 163 -1.06 -3.49 1.14
CA SER A 163 0.22 -2.90 0.78
C SER A 163 1.32 -3.93 1.03
N VAL A 164 1.93 -4.46 -0.03
CA VAL A 164 2.76 -5.67 0.10
C VAL A 164 4.08 -5.60 -0.66
N VAL A 165 5.03 -6.47 -0.26
CA VAL A 165 6.26 -6.79 -0.98
C VAL A 165 6.34 -8.31 -1.09
N LYS A 166 5.97 -8.86 -2.25
CA LYS A 166 5.80 -10.30 -2.46
C LYS A 166 6.63 -10.83 -3.63
N SER A 167 7.35 -11.92 -3.36
CA SER A 167 7.94 -12.78 -4.39
C SER A 167 6.87 -13.54 -5.18
N ALA A 168 7.26 -14.28 -6.22
CA ALA A 168 6.37 -15.12 -7.00
C ALA A 168 5.56 -16.11 -6.12
N ASN A 169 6.20 -16.76 -5.14
CA ASN A 169 5.52 -17.65 -4.20
C ASN A 169 4.52 -16.89 -3.30
N GLY A 170 4.87 -15.69 -2.86
CA GLY A 170 3.98 -14.84 -2.07
C GLY A 170 2.75 -14.38 -2.87
N VAL A 171 2.92 -14.10 -4.16
CA VAL A 171 1.81 -13.78 -5.08
C VAL A 171 0.87 -14.98 -5.24
N VAL A 172 1.40 -16.19 -5.43
CA VAL A 172 0.55 -17.41 -5.49
C VAL A 172 -0.32 -17.56 -4.25
N GLN A 173 0.25 -17.32 -3.05
CA GLN A 173 -0.51 -17.36 -1.80
C GLN A 173 -1.59 -16.27 -1.75
N ALA A 174 -1.26 -15.04 -2.17
CA ALA A 174 -2.18 -13.92 -2.22
C ALA A 174 -3.37 -14.20 -3.15
N TYR A 175 -3.10 -14.74 -4.35
CA TYR A 175 -4.12 -15.08 -5.34
C TYR A 175 -5.02 -16.25 -4.90
N ALA A 176 -4.54 -17.11 -4.00
CA ALA A 176 -5.37 -18.13 -3.38
C ALA A 176 -6.23 -17.55 -2.24
N HIS A 177 -5.73 -16.56 -1.49
CA HIS A 177 -6.35 -16.04 -0.29
C HIS A 177 -7.31 -14.87 -0.54
N TYR A 178 -6.90 -13.86 -1.31
CA TYR A 178 -7.67 -12.61 -1.46
C TYR A 178 -9.05 -12.79 -2.10
N PRO A 179 -9.24 -13.65 -3.12
CA PRO A 179 -10.57 -13.94 -3.63
C PRO A 179 -11.51 -14.54 -2.59
N VAL A 180 -10.94 -15.33 -1.65
CA VAL A 180 -11.72 -15.99 -0.60
C VAL A 180 -12.23 -14.96 0.40
N ILE A 181 -11.36 -14.09 0.93
CA ILE A 181 -11.77 -13.06 1.90
C ILE A 181 -12.66 -12.00 1.26
N ALA A 182 -12.44 -11.65 -0.02
CA ALA A 182 -13.31 -10.74 -0.75
C ALA A 182 -14.76 -11.24 -0.77
N ARG A 183 -14.95 -12.49 -1.19
CA ARG A 183 -16.28 -13.14 -1.23
C ARG A 183 -16.86 -13.39 0.16
N GLN A 184 -16.04 -13.82 1.11
CA GLN A 184 -16.50 -14.15 2.47
C GLN A 184 -17.01 -12.91 3.21
N HIS A 185 -16.40 -11.76 2.99
CA HIS A 185 -16.72 -10.52 3.70
C HIS A 185 -17.44 -9.47 2.84
N GLY A 186 -17.68 -9.74 1.55
CA GLY A 186 -18.39 -8.84 0.65
C GLY A 186 -17.67 -7.50 0.42
N MET A 187 -16.33 -7.48 0.47
CA MET A 187 -15.51 -6.28 0.29
C MET A 187 -14.59 -6.40 -0.94
N PHE A 188 -14.29 -5.28 -1.58
CA PHE A 188 -13.21 -5.26 -2.56
C PHE A 188 -11.87 -5.55 -1.88
N VAL A 189 -11.00 -6.31 -2.54
CA VAL A 189 -9.62 -6.53 -2.08
C VAL A 189 -8.66 -6.01 -3.14
N LEU A 190 -7.71 -5.19 -2.71
CA LEU A 190 -6.71 -4.60 -3.58
C LEU A 190 -5.32 -4.96 -3.07
N MET A 191 -4.42 -5.38 -3.97
CA MET A 191 -3.04 -5.70 -3.65
C MET A 191 -2.09 -4.76 -4.40
N ALA A 192 -1.46 -3.84 -3.69
CA ALA A 192 -0.34 -3.02 -4.17
C ALA A 192 0.96 -3.76 -3.91
N ASN A 193 1.60 -4.33 -4.93
CA ASN A 193 2.88 -5.04 -4.82
C ASN A 193 4.02 -4.27 -5.51
N ALA A 194 5.24 -4.43 -5.00
CA ALA A 194 6.43 -3.88 -5.62
C ALA A 194 6.89 -4.73 -6.82
N VAL A 195 7.77 -4.16 -7.64
CA VAL A 195 8.58 -4.86 -8.65
C VAL A 195 10.06 -4.69 -8.35
N GLY A 196 10.90 -5.55 -8.91
CA GLY A 196 12.34 -5.48 -8.79
C GLY A 196 12.89 -6.11 -7.51
N LYS A 197 14.13 -5.76 -7.16
CA LYS A 197 14.83 -6.36 -6.02
C LYS A 197 14.32 -5.82 -4.69
N ALA A 198 14.14 -6.72 -3.71
CA ALA A 198 13.85 -6.41 -2.32
C ALA A 198 14.60 -7.40 -1.42
N ASP A 199 15.40 -6.92 -0.49
CA ASP A 199 16.22 -7.73 0.40
C ASP A 199 16.93 -8.87 -0.38
N ASN A 200 16.60 -10.13 -0.10
CA ASN A 200 17.20 -11.34 -0.68
C ASN A 200 16.33 -12.00 -1.77
N PHE A 201 15.28 -11.33 -2.27
CA PHE A 201 14.37 -11.86 -3.29
C PHE A 201 14.01 -10.81 -4.36
N ILE A 202 13.26 -11.27 -5.37
CA ILE A 202 12.70 -10.40 -6.41
C ILE A 202 11.19 -10.31 -6.22
N CYS A 203 10.68 -9.09 -6.16
CA CYS A 203 9.25 -8.81 -6.15
C CYS A 203 8.64 -9.16 -7.50
N ALA A 204 7.52 -9.85 -7.46
CA ALA A 204 6.88 -10.40 -8.66
C ALA A 204 5.79 -9.49 -9.26
N GLY A 205 5.65 -8.25 -8.78
CA GLY A 205 4.59 -7.37 -9.26
C GLY A 205 3.21 -8.02 -9.16
N GLN A 206 2.49 -8.08 -10.27
CA GLN A 206 1.16 -8.70 -10.36
C GLN A 206 0.18 -8.10 -9.35
N SER A 207 0.30 -6.79 -9.09
CA SER A 207 -0.72 -6.04 -8.34
C SER A 207 -2.09 -6.28 -8.95
N ALA A 208 -3.13 -6.42 -8.14
CA ALA A 208 -4.44 -6.81 -8.64
C ALA A 208 -5.59 -6.30 -7.78
N VAL A 209 -6.79 -6.32 -8.36
CA VAL A 209 -8.04 -5.94 -7.72
C VAL A 209 -9.04 -7.08 -7.85
N TRP A 210 -9.66 -7.47 -6.75
CA TRP A 210 -10.77 -8.43 -6.70
C TRP A 210 -12.05 -7.73 -6.28
N ASP A 211 -13.16 -8.10 -6.94
CA ASP A 211 -14.49 -7.65 -6.54
C ASP A 211 -15.01 -8.40 -5.30
N ARG A 212 -16.21 -8.04 -4.88
CA ARG A 212 -16.88 -8.61 -3.69
C ARG A 212 -17.27 -10.07 -3.84
N GLU A 213 -17.31 -10.58 -5.06
CA GLU A 213 -17.54 -11.98 -5.40
C GLU A 213 -16.24 -12.79 -5.51
N GLY A 214 -15.07 -12.11 -5.34
CA GLY A 214 -13.75 -12.70 -5.43
C GLY A 214 -13.25 -12.90 -6.86
N LYS A 215 -13.87 -12.23 -7.84
CA LYS A 215 -13.41 -12.24 -9.21
C LYS A 215 -12.25 -11.22 -9.36
N CYS A 216 -11.14 -11.63 -9.95
CA CYS A 216 -10.08 -10.72 -10.33
C CYS A 216 -10.56 -9.82 -11.49
N LEU A 217 -10.64 -8.52 -11.23
CA LEU A 217 -11.09 -7.53 -12.20
C LEU A 217 -9.97 -7.05 -13.10
N ILE A 218 -8.75 -6.91 -12.54
CA ILE A 218 -7.56 -6.41 -13.23
C ILE A 218 -6.31 -6.91 -12.52
N GLN A 219 -5.25 -7.16 -13.29
CA GLN A 219 -3.95 -7.59 -12.82
C GLN A 219 -2.85 -6.91 -13.65
N ALA A 220 -1.84 -6.33 -13.00
CA ALA A 220 -0.64 -5.83 -13.64
C ALA A 220 0.31 -6.97 -14.06
N ASN A 221 1.26 -6.67 -14.93
CA ASN A 221 2.33 -7.61 -15.27
C ASN A 221 3.34 -7.77 -14.11
N ALA A 222 4.32 -8.66 -14.28
CA ALA A 222 5.26 -9.04 -13.22
C ALA A 222 6.44 -8.06 -13.03
N THR A 223 6.69 -7.13 -13.94
CA THR A 223 7.98 -6.42 -14.00
C THR A 223 7.89 -4.92 -14.23
N GLN A 224 6.79 -4.41 -14.76
CA GLN A 224 6.62 -2.99 -15.08
C GLN A 224 5.92 -2.23 -13.96
N GLU A 225 6.26 -0.97 -13.83
CA GLU A 225 5.51 -0.06 -12.95
C GLU A 225 4.13 0.23 -13.56
N ALA A 226 3.11 0.31 -12.71
CA ALA A 226 1.74 0.52 -13.15
C ALA A 226 0.87 1.17 -12.05
N LEU A 227 -0.18 1.85 -12.48
CA LEU A 227 -1.30 2.28 -11.65
C LEU A 227 -2.54 1.48 -12.03
N LEU A 228 -3.18 0.83 -11.07
CA LEU A 228 -4.44 0.14 -11.25
C LEU A 228 -5.54 0.92 -10.53
N ILE A 229 -6.52 1.38 -11.25
CA ILE A 229 -7.60 2.24 -10.75
C ILE A 229 -8.91 1.46 -10.78
N LEU A 230 -9.62 1.42 -9.65
CA LEU A 230 -10.97 0.88 -9.49
C LEU A 230 -11.94 2.03 -9.24
N ASP A 231 -12.98 2.13 -10.02
CA ASP A 231 -14.19 2.89 -9.69
C ASP A 231 -15.15 1.99 -8.90
N THR A 232 -15.31 2.26 -7.62
CA THR A 232 -16.10 1.42 -6.69
C THR A 232 -17.62 1.49 -6.93
N GLU A 233 -18.09 2.51 -7.64
CA GLU A 233 -19.51 2.67 -7.94
C GLU A 233 -19.90 1.85 -9.19
N THR A 234 -19.04 1.85 -10.18
CA THR A 234 -19.33 1.18 -11.47
C THR A 234 -18.68 -0.20 -11.59
N GLY A 235 -17.70 -0.52 -10.72
CA GLY A 235 -16.87 -1.71 -10.84
C GLY A 235 -15.89 -1.67 -12.02
N LYS A 236 -15.81 -0.54 -12.72
CA LYS A 236 -14.85 -0.39 -13.84
C LYS A 236 -13.44 -0.27 -13.33
N VAL A 237 -12.51 -0.86 -14.07
CA VAL A 237 -11.08 -0.83 -13.80
C VAL A 237 -10.30 -0.27 -14.98
N MET A 238 -9.18 0.39 -14.70
CA MET A 238 -8.25 0.93 -15.69
C MET A 238 -6.82 0.68 -15.22
N MET A 239 -5.90 0.42 -16.13
CA MET A 239 -4.48 0.33 -15.87
C MET A 239 -3.72 1.37 -16.70
N ILE A 240 -2.75 2.02 -16.06
CA ILE A 240 -1.79 2.92 -16.68
C ILE A 240 -0.42 2.31 -16.43
N GLU A 241 0.20 1.78 -17.46
CA GLU A 241 1.58 1.27 -17.41
C GLU A 241 2.55 2.44 -17.62
N LYS A 242 3.64 2.46 -16.86
CA LYS A 242 4.74 3.39 -17.08
C LYS A 242 5.81 2.68 -17.91
N ASP A 243 6.05 3.20 -19.12
CA ASP A 243 7.18 2.74 -19.93
C ASP A 243 8.50 3.14 -19.27
N HIS A 244 9.42 2.20 -19.09
CA HIS A 244 10.80 2.45 -18.68
C HIS A 244 11.62 3.09 -19.83
N SER A 245 11.07 4.10 -20.47
CA SER A 245 11.75 4.83 -21.56
C SER A 245 12.18 6.19 -21.05
N SER A 246 13.36 6.21 -20.41
CA SER A 246 14.33 7.34 -20.45
C SER A 246 15.36 7.21 -19.35
#